data_990be3e41d9bf65167792b6669780fff
#
_entry.id   990be3e41d9bf65167792b6669780fff
#
_cell.length_a   1.000
_cell.length_b   1.000
_cell.length_c   1.000
_cell.angle_alpha   90.00
_cell.angle_beta   90.00
_cell.angle_gamma   90.00
#
_symmetry.space_group_name_H-M   'P 1'
#
loop_
_entity.id
_entity.type
_entity.pdbx_description
1 polymer ?
#
loop_
_entity_poly.entity_id
_entity_poly.type
_entity_poly.pdbx_seq_one_letter_code
_entity_poly.pdbx_strand_id
1 'polypeptide(L)'
;NPQMSWEQTHVVNFGIDWSMFGGKFYGKIDVYNKKGTDIMADVSVPIASGQLKPGFNIVDAKITANAAEVTNRGFEMELGSSQDFGAGVHWDGNVTLAYNKNKVDKLYLGYVGHDKMRDPIPIEGYDINGLWAYQYAGLRERTDDEANTYKVPNIYVDNEGNTAPIDNILENTDGRKAMKYMGTTVAPWTVGVSHSFEYKEWALSFTMIG
;
A
#
# COMPACT_ATOMS: atom_id res chain seq x y z
N ASN A 1 6.28 31.17 7.60
CA ASN A 1 6.31 30.38 6.38
C ASN A 1 6.98 29.05 6.69
N PRO A 2 6.30 27.94 6.63
CA PRO A 2 6.98 26.67 6.78
C PRO A 2 8.05 26.57 5.70
N GLN A 3 9.24 26.15 6.09
CA GLN A 3 10.34 25.92 5.17
C GLN A 3 9.96 24.71 4.32
N MET A 4 9.37 24.94 3.16
CA MET A 4 9.11 23.88 2.17
C MET A 4 10.43 23.50 1.50
N SER A 5 10.78 22.25 1.59
CA SER A 5 11.89 21.64 0.87
C SER A 5 11.38 20.94 -0.38
N TRP A 6 12.21 20.88 -1.41
CA TRP A 6 11.92 20.05 -2.58
C TRP A 6 11.94 18.57 -2.20
N GLU A 7 10.99 17.83 -2.72
CA GLU A 7 10.98 16.38 -2.62
C GLU A 7 12.24 15.77 -3.23
N GLN A 8 12.89 14.88 -2.50
CA GLN A 8 14.11 14.21 -2.92
C GLN A 8 13.91 12.69 -2.93
N THR A 9 14.48 12.03 -3.93
CA THR A 9 14.47 10.57 -4.00
C THR A 9 15.90 10.06 -4.13
N HIS A 10 16.34 9.27 -3.18
CA HIS A 10 17.59 8.53 -3.20
C HIS A 10 17.34 7.09 -3.64
N VAL A 11 18.02 6.67 -4.70
CA VAL A 11 17.87 5.34 -5.26
C VAL A 11 19.20 4.62 -5.25
N VAL A 12 19.21 3.41 -4.69
CA VAL A 12 20.30 2.44 -4.85
C VAL A 12 19.71 1.22 -5.53
N ASN A 13 20.28 0.85 -6.66
CA ASN A 13 19.88 -0.32 -7.43
C ASN A 13 21.10 -1.17 -7.76
N PHE A 14 20.95 -2.48 -7.66
CA PHE A 14 21.93 -3.46 -8.09
C PHE A 14 21.25 -4.49 -8.96
N GLY A 15 21.76 -4.69 -10.18
CA GLY A 15 21.20 -5.61 -11.15
C GLY A 15 22.26 -6.53 -11.73
N ILE A 16 21.84 -7.74 -12.10
CA ILE A 16 22.64 -8.73 -12.84
C ILE A 16 21.79 -9.25 -13.99
N ASP A 17 22.33 -9.09 -15.20
CA ASP A 17 21.79 -9.70 -16.41
C ASP A 17 22.68 -10.87 -16.82
N TRP A 18 22.10 -11.97 -17.24
CA TRP A 18 22.84 -13.15 -17.67
C TRP A 18 22.18 -13.83 -18.87
N SER A 19 23.00 -14.50 -19.67
CA SER A 19 22.56 -15.32 -20.80
C SER A 19 23.48 -16.51 -20.94
N MET A 20 22.92 -17.68 -21.16
CA MET A 20 23.62 -18.95 -21.26
C MET A 20 23.19 -19.74 -22.50
N PHE A 21 24.08 -20.65 -22.93
CA PHE A 21 23.86 -21.58 -24.05
C PHE A 21 23.46 -20.88 -25.36
N GLY A 22 24.13 -19.74 -25.68
CA GLY A 22 23.86 -18.97 -26.88
C GLY A 22 22.48 -18.26 -26.86
N GLY A 23 22.00 -17.86 -25.71
CA GLY A 23 20.70 -17.15 -25.57
C GLY A 23 19.51 -18.05 -25.27
N LYS A 24 19.71 -19.36 -25.17
CA LYS A 24 18.62 -20.32 -24.89
C LYS A 24 18.03 -20.14 -23.49
N PHE A 25 18.83 -19.69 -22.54
CA PHE A 25 18.38 -19.31 -21.20
C PHE A 25 18.94 -17.94 -20.87
N TYR A 26 18.09 -17.06 -20.38
CA TYR A 26 18.49 -15.72 -19.98
C TYR A 26 17.70 -15.28 -18.75
N GLY A 27 18.23 -14.32 -18.05
CA GLY A 27 17.55 -13.77 -16.90
C GLY A 27 18.15 -12.46 -16.47
N LYS A 28 17.37 -11.80 -15.65
CA LYS A 28 17.71 -10.53 -14.99
C LYS A 28 17.22 -10.56 -13.57
N ILE A 29 18.02 -10.04 -12.65
CA ILE A 29 17.64 -9.83 -11.26
C ILE A 29 18.07 -8.43 -10.88
N ASP A 30 17.13 -7.62 -10.41
CA ASP A 30 17.36 -6.29 -9.86
C ASP A 30 16.92 -6.25 -8.40
N VAL A 31 17.72 -5.64 -7.55
CA VAL A 31 17.37 -5.36 -6.15
C VAL A 31 17.52 -3.87 -5.91
N TYR A 32 16.51 -3.25 -5.34
CA TYR A 32 16.51 -1.80 -5.15
C TYR A 32 16.08 -1.36 -3.75
N ASN A 33 16.57 -0.17 -3.40
CA ASN A 33 16.11 0.60 -2.26
C ASN A 33 15.92 2.05 -2.70
N LYS A 34 14.69 2.56 -2.60
CA LYS A 34 14.32 3.94 -2.93
C LYS A 34 13.82 4.61 -1.68
N LYS A 35 14.46 5.70 -1.26
CA LYS A 35 14.04 6.52 -0.12
C LYS A 35 13.61 7.89 -0.63
N GLY A 36 12.32 8.21 -0.48
CA GLY A 36 11.76 9.55 -0.67
C GLY A 36 11.79 10.32 0.65
N THR A 37 12.29 11.53 0.62
CA THR A 37 12.27 12.47 1.73
C THR A 37 11.57 13.75 1.33
N ASP A 38 11.05 14.47 2.30
CA ASP A 38 10.33 15.73 2.08
C ASP A 38 9.14 15.60 1.11
N ILE A 39 8.49 14.42 1.08
CA ILE A 39 7.35 14.14 0.20
C ILE A 39 6.25 15.15 0.49
N MET A 40 5.77 15.84 -0.55
CA MET A 40 4.73 16.85 -0.45
C MET A 40 3.35 16.23 -0.49
N ALA A 41 2.49 16.65 0.44
CA ALA A 41 1.08 16.28 0.45
C ALA A 41 0.21 17.43 0.95
N ASP A 42 -1.08 17.36 0.61
CA ASP A 42 -2.06 18.28 1.14
C ASP A 42 -2.44 17.88 2.56
N VAL A 43 -2.23 18.80 3.47
CA VAL A 43 -2.43 18.59 4.90
C VAL A 43 -3.54 19.50 5.40
N SER A 44 -4.46 18.93 6.18
CA SER A 44 -5.51 19.71 6.82
C SER A 44 -4.91 20.65 7.88
N VAL A 45 -5.31 21.92 7.84
CA VAL A 45 -4.81 22.95 8.76
C VAL A 45 -5.73 23.04 9.97
N PRO A 46 -5.20 22.97 11.20
CA PRO A 46 -6.01 23.22 12.41
C PRO A 46 -6.63 24.62 12.39
N ILE A 47 -7.88 24.74 12.83
CA ILE A 47 -8.61 26.00 12.94
C ILE A 47 -7.85 27.05 13.76
N ALA A 48 -7.15 26.59 14.80
CA ALA A 48 -6.36 27.43 15.71
C ALA A 48 -5.16 28.11 15.03
N SER A 49 -4.81 27.76 13.78
CA SER A 49 -3.68 28.37 13.07
C SER A 49 -3.92 29.79 12.58
N GLY A 50 -5.15 30.31 12.66
CA GLY A 50 -5.53 31.65 12.22
C GLY A 50 -5.45 31.86 10.70
N GLN A 51 -5.21 30.83 9.92
CA GLN A 51 -5.04 30.94 8.44
C GLN A 51 -6.37 30.89 7.68
N LEU A 52 -7.49 30.73 8.37
CA LEU A 52 -8.81 30.62 7.75
C LEU A 52 -9.46 31.99 7.60
N LYS A 53 -9.85 32.36 6.38
CA LYS A 53 -10.67 33.55 6.14
C LYS A 53 -12.09 33.28 6.65
N PRO A 54 -12.75 34.32 7.26
CA PRO A 54 -14.17 34.21 7.63
C PRO A 54 -15.04 33.85 6.42
N GLY A 55 -15.90 32.86 6.55
CA GLY A 55 -16.81 32.40 5.47
C GLY A 55 -16.39 31.14 4.74
N PHE A 56 -15.22 30.59 5.00
CA PHE A 56 -14.84 29.26 4.48
C PHE A 56 -15.33 28.14 5.41
N ASN A 57 -15.83 27.06 4.79
CA ASN A 57 -16.10 25.81 5.53
C ASN A 57 -14.80 25.27 6.09
N ILE A 58 -14.70 25.25 7.39
CA ILE A 58 -13.51 24.96 8.21
C ILE A 58 -12.96 23.55 7.97
N VAL A 59 -13.77 22.65 7.43
CA VAL A 59 -13.47 21.23 7.25
C VAL A 59 -12.48 20.95 6.10
N ASP A 60 -12.29 21.90 5.19
CA ASP A 60 -11.57 21.67 3.92
C ASP A 60 -10.31 22.53 3.71
N ALA A 61 -9.88 23.28 4.72
CA ALA A 61 -8.65 24.05 4.59
C ALA A 61 -7.42 23.12 4.55
N LYS A 62 -6.76 23.08 3.41
CA LYS A 62 -5.55 22.29 3.18
C LYS A 62 -4.39 23.21 2.79
N ILE A 63 -3.21 22.84 3.23
CA ILE A 63 -1.95 23.43 2.74
C ILE A 63 -1.09 22.31 2.18
N THR A 64 -0.35 22.58 1.12
CA THR A 64 0.70 21.67 0.66
C THR A 64 1.94 21.88 1.54
N ALA A 65 2.43 20.82 2.12
CA ALA A 65 3.62 20.83 2.98
C ALA A 65 4.41 19.53 2.82
N ASN A 66 5.66 19.53 3.27
CA ASN A 66 6.42 18.29 3.40
C ASN A 66 5.77 17.45 4.50
N ALA A 67 5.26 16.29 4.15
CA ALA A 67 4.38 15.49 4.98
C ALA A 67 5.02 14.19 5.48
N ALA A 68 5.93 13.59 4.69
CA ALA A 68 6.40 12.24 4.99
C ALA A 68 7.80 11.93 4.43
N GLU A 69 8.40 10.89 5.01
CA GLU A 69 9.49 10.11 4.42
C GLU A 69 8.99 8.68 4.18
N VAL A 70 9.31 8.13 3.01
CA VAL A 70 8.85 6.80 2.61
C VAL A 70 9.99 6.01 1.98
N THR A 71 10.13 4.76 2.36
CA THR A 71 11.07 3.81 1.76
C THR A 71 10.34 2.72 1.00
N ASN A 72 10.79 2.46 -0.24
CA ASN A 72 10.40 1.32 -1.05
C ASN A 72 11.61 0.41 -1.24
N ARG A 73 11.46 -0.85 -0.91
CA ARG A 73 12.48 -1.89 -1.11
C ARG A 73 11.87 -3.05 -1.85
N GLY A 74 12.61 -3.55 -2.80
CA GLY A 74 12.10 -4.67 -3.57
C GLY A 74 13.15 -5.34 -4.43
N PHE A 75 12.69 -6.37 -5.10
CA PHE A 75 13.45 -7.01 -6.17
C PHE A 75 12.53 -7.30 -7.35
N GLU A 76 13.14 -7.36 -8.51
CA GLU A 76 12.51 -7.76 -9.76
C GLU A 76 13.35 -8.87 -10.37
N MET A 77 12.71 -9.91 -10.87
CA MET A 77 13.36 -11.05 -11.50
C MET A 77 12.65 -11.36 -12.82
N GLU A 78 13.43 -11.61 -13.82
CA GLU A 78 12.99 -12.11 -15.12
C GLU A 78 13.78 -13.36 -15.45
N LEU A 79 13.11 -14.43 -15.85
CA LEU A 79 13.70 -15.67 -16.31
C LEU A 79 13.05 -16.04 -17.64
N GLY A 80 13.87 -16.21 -18.67
CA GLY A 80 13.39 -16.56 -20.00
C GLY A 80 14.14 -17.73 -20.62
N SER A 81 13.46 -18.38 -21.53
CA SER A 81 14.02 -19.44 -22.35
C SER A 81 13.51 -19.33 -23.78
N SER A 82 14.42 -19.50 -24.72
CA SER A 82 14.14 -19.55 -26.17
C SER A 82 14.66 -20.86 -26.73
N GLN A 83 13.78 -21.69 -27.31
CA GLN A 83 14.11 -23.05 -27.71
C GLN A 83 13.55 -23.39 -29.10
N ASP A 84 14.43 -23.98 -29.93
CA ASP A 84 14.05 -24.63 -31.18
C ASP A 84 13.91 -26.12 -30.97
N PHE A 85 12.69 -26.64 -31.11
CA PHE A 85 12.41 -28.08 -30.93
C PHE A 85 12.59 -28.91 -32.21
N GLY A 86 13.07 -28.30 -33.31
CA GLY A 86 13.14 -28.94 -34.63
C GLY A 86 11.79 -28.92 -35.33
N ALA A 87 11.74 -29.47 -36.53
CA ALA A 87 10.56 -29.49 -37.42
C ALA A 87 9.91 -28.09 -37.64
N GLY A 88 10.63 -27.00 -37.40
CA GLY A 88 10.17 -25.63 -37.56
C GLY A 88 9.30 -25.13 -36.38
N VAL A 89 9.41 -25.76 -35.22
CA VAL A 89 8.75 -25.29 -33.97
C VAL A 89 9.74 -24.47 -33.13
N HIS A 90 9.41 -23.23 -32.89
CA HIS A 90 10.11 -22.34 -31.98
C HIS A 90 9.23 -21.98 -30.77
N TRP A 91 9.82 -21.89 -29.60
CA TRP A 91 9.14 -21.51 -28.38
C TRP A 91 9.96 -20.52 -27.54
N ASP A 92 9.29 -19.44 -27.14
CA ASP A 92 9.80 -18.49 -26.18
C ASP A 92 8.90 -18.50 -24.94
N GLY A 93 9.51 -18.62 -23.77
CA GLY A 93 8.84 -18.54 -22.49
C GLY A 93 9.54 -17.55 -21.58
N ASN A 94 8.75 -16.76 -20.86
CA ASN A 94 9.27 -15.78 -19.92
C ASN A 94 8.42 -15.78 -18.64
N VAL A 95 9.09 -15.69 -17.50
CA VAL A 95 8.48 -15.52 -16.17
C VAL A 95 9.07 -14.28 -15.53
N THR A 96 8.21 -13.38 -15.09
CA THR A 96 8.58 -12.19 -14.31
C THR A 96 8.04 -12.32 -12.92
N LEU A 97 8.82 -11.91 -11.93
CA LEU A 97 8.42 -11.85 -10.53
C LEU A 97 8.92 -10.53 -9.94
N ALA A 98 8.02 -9.76 -9.37
CA ALA A 98 8.37 -8.55 -8.66
C ALA A 98 7.84 -8.59 -7.23
N TYR A 99 8.62 -8.07 -6.31
CA TYR A 99 8.22 -7.84 -4.95
C TYR A 99 8.59 -6.42 -4.54
N ASN A 100 7.64 -5.68 -3.99
CA ASN A 100 7.86 -4.36 -3.44
C ASN A 100 7.28 -4.26 -2.04
N LYS A 101 8.08 -3.75 -1.10
CA LYS A 101 7.65 -3.40 0.25
C LYS A 101 7.80 -1.90 0.43
N ASN A 102 6.66 -1.25 0.62
CA ASN A 102 6.58 0.15 0.99
C ASN A 102 6.56 0.30 2.51
N LYS A 103 7.14 1.38 3.02
CA LYS A 103 7.10 1.72 4.45
C LYS A 103 7.17 3.23 4.63
N VAL A 104 6.25 3.76 5.40
CA VAL A 104 6.34 5.13 5.93
C VAL A 104 7.38 5.15 7.04
N ASP A 105 8.49 5.84 6.83
CA ASP A 105 9.55 5.97 7.82
C ASP A 105 9.23 7.07 8.83
N LYS A 106 8.60 8.17 8.35
CA LYS A 106 8.30 9.33 9.18
C LYS A 106 7.11 10.10 8.64
N LEU A 107 6.29 10.59 9.54
CA LEU A 107 5.22 11.53 9.26
C LEU A 107 5.49 12.83 10.02
N TYR A 108 5.65 13.96 9.29
CA TYR A 108 5.89 15.26 9.92
C TYR A 108 4.64 15.90 10.50
N LEU A 109 3.47 15.45 10.04
CA LEU A 109 2.18 16.00 10.41
C LEU A 109 1.34 14.89 11.03
N GLY A 110 0.96 15.08 12.27
CA GLY A 110 0.11 14.15 12.97
C GLY A 110 -1.23 13.97 12.25
N TYR A 111 -1.73 12.78 12.27
CA TYR A 111 -3.06 12.49 11.72
C TYR A 111 -4.15 13.24 12.48
N VAL A 112 -5.09 13.83 11.77
CA VAL A 112 -6.23 14.54 12.32
C VAL A 112 -7.52 13.78 11.95
N GLY A 113 -8.11 13.10 12.93
CA GLY A 113 -9.46 12.56 12.82
C GLY A 113 -9.58 11.08 12.40
N HIS A 114 -10.64 10.45 12.89
CA HIS A 114 -11.05 9.08 12.57
C HIS A 114 -12.05 9.00 11.40
N ASP A 115 -12.44 10.13 10.84
CA ASP A 115 -13.45 10.23 9.77
C ASP A 115 -12.99 9.60 8.44
N LYS A 116 -11.73 9.20 8.34
CA LYS A 116 -11.14 8.65 7.12
C LYS A 116 -10.90 7.14 7.18
N MET A 117 -11.80 6.40 7.78
CA MET A 117 -11.73 4.92 7.78
C MET A 117 -11.89 4.30 6.38
N ARG A 118 -12.34 5.08 5.40
CA ARG A 118 -12.52 4.63 4.02
C ARG A 118 -11.29 4.79 3.14
N ASP A 119 -10.38 5.67 3.53
CA ASP A 119 -9.16 5.95 2.77
C ASP A 119 -7.95 5.28 3.45
N PRO A 120 -6.93 4.86 2.69
CA PRO A 120 -5.67 4.42 3.27
C PRO A 120 -5.12 5.46 4.24
N ILE A 121 -4.79 5.03 5.47
CA ILE A 121 -4.27 5.91 6.51
C ILE A 121 -2.77 5.68 6.62
N PRO A 122 -1.90 6.67 6.28
CA PRO A 122 -0.48 6.55 6.49
C PRO A 122 -0.17 6.48 7.99
N ILE A 123 0.56 5.46 8.40
CA ILE A 123 1.05 5.30 9.77
C ILE A 123 2.53 4.92 9.71
N GLU A 124 3.35 5.56 10.55
CA GLU A 124 4.78 5.25 10.63
C GLU A 124 5.02 3.76 10.90
N GLY A 125 5.95 3.18 10.17
CA GLY A 125 6.28 1.76 10.26
C GLY A 125 5.49 0.84 9.34
N TYR A 126 4.40 1.33 8.73
CA TYR A 126 3.51 0.56 7.85
C TYR A 126 3.52 1.09 6.42
N ASP A 127 2.83 0.39 5.53
CA ASP A 127 2.67 0.80 4.13
C ASP A 127 1.86 2.10 4.03
N ILE A 128 2.26 3.00 3.11
CA ILE A 128 1.55 4.26 2.89
C ILE A 128 0.11 4.04 2.42
N ASN A 129 -0.14 2.93 1.72
CA ASN A 129 -1.46 2.48 1.27
C ASN A 129 -2.07 1.46 2.22
N GLY A 130 -1.67 1.48 3.49
CA GLY A 130 -2.11 0.54 4.50
C GLY A 130 -3.62 0.59 4.74
N LEU A 131 -4.22 -0.59 4.80
CA LEU A 131 -5.62 -0.77 5.19
C LEU A 131 -5.70 -1.04 6.68
N TRP A 132 -6.59 -0.33 7.32
CA TRP A 132 -6.83 -0.42 8.75
C TRP A 132 -8.30 -0.71 9.01
N ALA A 133 -8.59 -1.64 9.89
CA ALA A 133 -9.96 -1.97 10.25
C ALA A 133 -10.07 -2.38 11.71
N TYR A 134 -11.27 -2.25 12.25
CA TYR A 134 -11.60 -2.83 13.54
C TYR A 134 -11.76 -4.34 13.42
N GLN A 135 -11.22 -5.06 14.41
CA GLN A 135 -11.37 -6.50 14.46
C GLN A 135 -12.67 -6.87 15.18
N TYR A 136 -13.55 -7.56 14.48
CA TYR A 136 -14.84 -7.99 15.02
C TYR A 136 -14.66 -9.00 16.18
N ALA A 137 -15.36 -8.77 17.28
CA ALA A 137 -15.33 -9.60 18.49
C ALA A 137 -16.70 -10.18 18.86
N GLY A 138 -17.62 -10.31 17.86
CA GLY A 138 -18.95 -10.85 18.09
C GLY A 138 -20.02 -9.78 18.24
N LEU A 139 -21.19 -10.19 18.67
CA LEU A 139 -22.32 -9.31 18.99
C LEU A 139 -22.49 -9.21 20.50
N ARG A 140 -22.77 -7.99 20.96
CA ARG A 140 -23.13 -7.72 22.35
C ARG A 140 -24.57 -7.24 22.44
N GLU A 141 -25.30 -7.70 23.45
CA GLU A 141 -26.62 -7.17 23.75
C GLU A 141 -26.51 -5.79 24.41
N ARG A 142 -27.34 -4.88 23.97
CA ARG A 142 -27.51 -3.54 24.52
C ARG A 142 -28.98 -3.28 24.71
N THR A 143 -29.33 -2.62 25.82
CA THR A 143 -30.69 -2.18 26.12
C THR A 143 -30.72 -0.67 26.07
N ASP A 144 -31.69 -0.10 25.35
CA ASP A 144 -31.92 1.35 25.30
C ASP A 144 -32.73 1.83 26.52
N ASP A 145 -32.97 3.15 26.56
CA ASP A 145 -33.74 3.79 27.64
C ASP A 145 -35.23 3.39 27.69
N GLU A 146 -35.73 2.82 26.58
CA GLU A 146 -37.09 2.31 26.43
C GLU A 146 -37.20 0.80 26.76
N ALA A 147 -36.14 0.22 27.29
CA ALA A 147 -35.98 -1.21 27.62
C ALA A 147 -36.04 -2.17 26.41
N ASN A 148 -35.81 -1.69 25.17
CA ASN A 148 -35.64 -2.56 24.02
C ASN A 148 -34.24 -3.13 23.99
N THR A 149 -34.11 -4.45 23.84
CA THR A 149 -32.82 -5.13 23.73
C THR A 149 -32.49 -5.40 22.26
N TYR A 150 -31.32 -4.95 21.83
CA TYR A 150 -30.80 -5.17 20.48
C TYR A 150 -29.33 -5.58 20.52
N LYS A 151 -28.83 -6.10 19.40
CA LYS A 151 -27.45 -6.56 19.28
C LYS A 151 -26.62 -5.56 18.50
N VAL A 152 -25.50 -5.14 19.10
CA VAL A 152 -24.51 -4.25 18.46
C VAL A 152 -23.21 -4.98 18.20
N PRO A 153 -22.47 -4.64 17.12
CA PRO A 153 -21.15 -5.18 16.90
C PRO A 153 -20.20 -4.80 18.03
N ASN A 154 -19.48 -5.80 18.53
CA ASN A 154 -18.40 -5.65 19.48
C ASN A 154 -17.06 -5.80 18.75
N ILE A 155 -16.05 -5.01 19.15
CA ILE A 155 -14.73 -5.04 18.54
C ILE A 155 -13.64 -5.21 19.60
N TYR A 156 -12.50 -5.75 19.20
CA TYR A 156 -11.31 -5.76 20.03
C TYR A 156 -10.72 -4.35 20.08
N VAL A 157 -10.42 -3.86 21.27
CA VAL A 157 -9.90 -2.50 21.48
C VAL A 157 -8.38 -2.47 21.71
N ASP A 158 -7.78 -3.63 21.99
CA ASP A 158 -6.35 -3.81 22.21
C ASP A 158 -5.87 -5.21 21.76
N ASN A 159 -4.60 -5.50 22.03
CA ASN A 159 -3.99 -6.82 21.77
C ASN A 159 -4.15 -7.80 22.94
N GLU A 160 -4.73 -7.38 24.06
CA GLU A 160 -4.93 -8.18 25.27
C GLU A 160 -6.25 -8.92 25.24
N GLY A 161 -7.10 -8.64 24.26
CA GLY A 161 -8.40 -9.27 24.07
C GLY A 161 -9.57 -8.50 24.71
N ASN A 162 -9.34 -7.28 25.19
CA ASN A 162 -10.42 -6.43 25.65
C ASN A 162 -11.32 -6.02 24.50
N THR A 163 -12.63 -5.93 24.78
CA THR A 163 -13.64 -5.62 23.76
C THR A 163 -14.55 -4.49 24.19
N ALA A 164 -15.05 -3.72 23.21
CA ALA A 164 -16.04 -2.68 23.43
C ALA A 164 -17.04 -2.60 22.26
N PRO A 165 -18.26 -2.09 22.49
CA PRO A 165 -19.19 -1.77 21.42
C PRO A 165 -18.58 -0.75 20.45
N ILE A 166 -18.84 -0.91 19.15
CA ILE A 166 -18.26 -0.05 18.11
C ILE A 166 -18.67 1.42 18.28
N ASP A 167 -19.87 1.68 18.71
CA ASP A 167 -20.43 3.03 18.95
C ASP A 167 -19.59 3.82 19.96
N ASN A 168 -19.16 3.17 21.04
CA ASN A 168 -18.31 3.80 22.08
C ASN A 168 -16.94 4.21 21.54
N ILE A 169 -16.47 3.57 20.48
CA ILE A 169 -15.18 3.82 19.85
C ILE A 169 -15.28 4.94 18.83
N LEU A 170 -16.38 5.00 18.07
CA LEU A 170 -16.62 6.03 17.06
C LEU A 170 -16.78 7.43 17.67
N GLU A 171 -17.25 7.49 18.90
CA GLU A 171 -17.40 8.74 19.65
C GLU A 171 -16.09 9.23 20.31
N ASN A 172 -15.08 8.37 20.40
CA ASN A 172 -13.82 8.67 21.06
C ASN A 172 -12.69 8.98 20.06
N THR A 173 -11.92 10.04 20.33
CA THR A 173 -10.76 10.47 19.52
C THR A 173 -9.64 9.43 19.42
N ASP A 174 -9.63 8.40 20.25
CA ASP A 174 -8.61 7.34 20.33
C ASP A 174 -8.97 6.08 19.54
N GLY A 175 -10.02 6.10 18.74
CA GLY A 175 -10.50 4.95 17.95
C GLY A 175 -9.44 4.27 17.09
N ARG A 176 -8.36 4.97 16.73
CA ARG A 176 -7.22 4.39 15.98
C ARG A 176 -6.46 3.31 16.72
N LYS A 177 -6.36 3.38 18.05
CA LYS A 177 -5.65 2.36 18.84
C LYS A 177 -6.32 1.00 18.75
N ALA A 178 -7.63 0.98 18.47
CA ALA A 178 -8.40 -0.24 18.29
C ALA A 178 -8.32 -0.82 16.86
N MET A 179 -7.79 -0.07 15.89
CA MET A 179 -7.64 -0.55 14.51
C MET A 179 -6.40 -1.42 14.37
N LYS A 180 -6.53 -2.47 13.57
CA LYS A 180 -5.41 -3.34 13.17
C LYS A 180 -5.07 -3.15 11.71
N TYR A 181 -3.78 -3.30 11.40
CA TYR A 181 -3.29 -3.34 10.04
C TYR A 181 -3.78 -4.62 9.35
N MET A 182 -4.51 -4.47 8.26
CA MET A 182 -5.15 -5.56 7.51
C MET A 182 -4.45 -5.87 6.18
N GLY A 183 -3.36 -5.15 5.88
CA GLY A 183 -2.65 -5.28 4.62
C GLY A 183 -2.55 -3.95 3.88
N THR A 184 -2.35 -4.00 2.59
CA THR A 184 -2.21 -2.83 1.72
C THR A 184 -3.13 -2.95 0.51
N THR A 185 -3.54 -1.81 -0.08
CA THR A 185 -4.33 -1.77 -1.31
C THR A 185 -3.49 -2.08 -2.55
N VAL A 186 -2.16 -2.06 -2.43
CA VAL A 186 -1.23 -2.36 -3.52
C VAL A 186 -0.63 -3.73 -3.30
N ALA A 187 -0.82 -4.65 -4.25
CA ALA A 187 -0.26 -5.99 -4.17
C ALA A 187 1.27 -5.92 -4.05
N PRO A 188 1.88 -6.49 -3.01
CA PRO A 188 3.33 -6.48 -2.86
C PRO A 188 4.04 -7.43 -3.82
N TRP A 189 3.34 -8.43 -4.32
CA TRP A 189 3.83 -9.39 -5.28
C TRP A 189 3.12 -9.22 -6.61
N THR A 190 3.89 -9.29 -7.69
CA THR A 190 3.36 -9.35 -9.05
C THR A 190 4.08 -10.46 -9.79
N VAL A 191 3.33 -11.32 -10.45
CA VAL A 191 3.83 -12.43 -11.24
C VAL A 191 3.32 -12.30 -12.66
N GLY A 192 4.20 -12.42 -13.63
CA GLY A 192 3.85 -12.49 -15.04
C GLY A 192 4.41 -13.77 -15.67
N VAL A 193 3.64 -14.39 -16.54
CA VAL A 193 4.07 -15.55 -17.34
C VAL A 193 3.64 -15.31 -18.76
N SER A 194 4.59 -15.38 -19.69
CA SER A 194 4.31 -15.28 -21.12
C SER A 194 4.91 -16.43 -21.89
N HIS A 195 4.19 -16.90 -22.90
CA HIS A 195 4.64 -17.92 -23.84
C HIS A 195 4.30 -17.51 -25.26
N SER A 196 5.21 -17.81 -26.19
CA SER A 196 5.02 -17.69 -27.63
C SER A 196 5.47 -18.99 -28.29
N PHE A 197 4.65 -19.49 -29.19
CA PHE A 197 4.91 -20.66 -30.00
C PHE A 197 4.81 -20.26 -31.46
N GLU A 198 5.81 -20.58 -32.24
CA GLU A 198 5.82 -20.37 -33.68
C GLU A 198 5.98 -21.70 -34.39
N TYR A 199 5.18 -21.93 -35.43
CA TYR A 199 5.26 -23.08 -36.30
C TYR A 199 4.92 -22.68 -37.72
N LYS A 200 5.92 -22.71 -38.62
CA LYS A 200 5.79 -22.23 -40.00
C LYS A 200 5.25 -20.80 -40.06
N GLU A 201 4.04 -20.61 -40.59
CA GLU A 201 3.36 -19.32 -40.72
C GLU A 201 2.42 -19.03 -39.55
N TRP A 202 2.33 -19.89 -38.54
CA TRP A 202 1.45 -19.75 -37.38
C TRP A 202 2.23 -19.30 -36.14
N ALA A 203 1.68 -18.34 -35.46
CA ALA A 203 2.17 -17.90 -34.14
C ALA A 203 1.02 -17.87 -33.14
N LEU A 204 1.27 -18.39 -31.94
CA LEU A 204 0.36 -18.34 -30.81
C LEU A 204 1.10 -17.78 -29.61
N SER A 205 0.59 -16.71 -29.02
CA SER A 205 1.16 -16.16 -27.81
C SER A 205 0.07 -15.88 -26.77
N PHE A 206 0.41 -16.03 -25.49
CA PHE A 206 -0.44 -15.68 -24.37
C PHE A 206 0.38 -15.16 -23.20
N THR A 207 -0.23 -14.27 -22.42
CA THR A 207 0.35 -13.71 -21.21
C THR A 207 -0.67 -13.79 -20.07
N MET A 208 -0.20 -14.19 -18.90
CA MET A 208 -0.96 -14.17 -17.65
C MET A 208 -0.24 -13.27 -16.65
N ILE A 209 -1.02 -12.49 -15.89
CA ILE A 209 -0.51 -11.58 -14.83
C ILE A 209 -1.37 -11.80 -13.59
N GLY A 210 -0.72 -11.90 -12.43
CA GLY A 210 -1.37 -12.05 -11.14
C GLY A 210 -0.62 -11.35 -10.01
#